data_b5856750832d2f0b5cd0e48d342dce94
#
_entry.id   b5856750832d2f0b5cd0e48d342dce94
#
_cell.length_a   1.000
_cell.length_b   1.000
_cell.length_c   1.000
_cell.angle_alpha   90.00
_cell.angle_beta   90.00
_cell.angle_gamma   90.00
#
_symmetry.space_group_name_H-M   'P 1'
#
loop_
_entity.id
_entity.type
_entity.pdbx_description
1 polymer ?
#
loop_
_entity_poly.entity_id
_entity_poly.type
_entity_poly.pdbx_seq_one_letter_code
_entity_poly.pdbx_strand_id
1 'polypeptide(L)'
;MTTRRNFLRGAAATGIAFCSCGMLDAARAQPRAPRLPVKVNGKRVLTVDVHSHCYFRETINLMGDAADKVLPPVKGVPEHFIVIEQRLKEMDAMAIDMEVLSINPFWYGKDRDTAAQIVKVQNEKLAELCASRPERFAAFASLTLQFPDLAVQQLETAIKKQGLRGAAIGASVLGEDFSDPKFHPVWAKAEELGAVLFIHPQSTPELAKRFKGNGWLSNTIGNPLDTTIALQHLIFEGTLDRFPGLKIIAAHGGGYLGSYAARGDHACFVSPQNCNPNITLKKKPSEYLNQLYFDALVFTPEGLRHLVAQVGASQVVLGTDHPIPWEEHPVDHVFATKTLTDKQRVAILGGNATRLFGMKEA
;
A
#
# COMPACT_ATOMS: atom_id res chain seq x y z
N MET A 1 11.38 34.11 -56.63
CA MET A 1 12.05 33.01 -55.88
C MET A 1 12.80 33.61 -54.72
N THR A 2 12.22 33.55 -53.53
CA THR A 2 12.84 34.08 -52.30
C THR A 2 13.78 33.01 -51.73
N THR A 3 15.06 33.32 -51.64
CA THR A 3 16.06 32.36 -51.16
C THR A 3 15.99 32.21 -49.63
N ARG A 4 16.36 31.04 -49.13
CA ARG A 4 16.41 30.68 -47.68
C ARG A 4 17.09 31.74 -46.79
N ARG A 5 17.98 32.55 -47.38
CA ARG A 5 18.73 33.62 -46.70
C ARG A 5 17.86 34.85 -46.37
N ASN A 6 16.80 35.11 -47.13
CA ASN A 6 15.89 36.24 -46.90
C ASN A 6 14.78 35.87 -45.87
N PHE A 7 14.48 34.60 -45.72
CA PHE A 7 13.58 34.13 -44.67
C PHE A 7 14.17 34.28 -43.26
N LEU A 8 15.45 34.00 -43.12
CA LEU A 8 16.15 34.11 -41.80
C LEU A 8 16.45 35.56 -41.38
N ARG A 9 16.42 36.53 -42.29
CA ARG A 9 16.59 37.97 -41.96
C ARG A 9 15.28 38.63 -41.49
N GLY A 10 14.13 38.07 -41.83
CA GLY A 10 12.81 38.57 -41.38
C GLY A 10 12.41 38.10 -39.97
N ALA A 11 13.03 37.02 -39.46
CA ALA A 11 12.74 36.46 -38.16
C ALA A 11 13.49 37.12 -36.98
N ALA A 12 14.40 38.04 -37.26
CA ALA A 12 15.22 38.68 -36.22
C ALA A 12 14.66 40.03 -35.70
N ALA A 13 13.48 40.46 -36.19
CA ALA A 13 12.91 41.78 -35.85
C ALA A 13 11.60 41.74 -35.04
N THR A 14 11.06 40.56 -34.72
CA THR A 14 9.96 40.44 -33.77
C THR A 14 10.44 39.57 -32.63
N GLY A 15 10.95 40.21 -31.60
CA GLY A 15 11.33 39.55 -30.33
C GLY A 15 10.08 39.01 -29.63
N ILE A 16 9.66 37.77 -29.96
CA ILE A 16 8.77 37.02 -29.11
C ILE A 16 9.68 36.20 -28.20
N ALA A 17 10.02 36.79 -27.07
CA ALA A 17 10.56 36.04 -25.94
C ALA A 17 9.41 35.19 -25.36
N PHE A 18 9.39 33.89 -25.67
CA PHE A 18 8.60 32.96 -24.93
C PHE A 18 9.21 32.83 -23.53
N CYS A 19 8.71 33.62 -22.60
CA CYS A 19 8.97 33.46 -21.19
C CYS A 19 8.14 32.26 -20.71
N SER A 20 8.71 31.06 -20.77
CA SER A 20 8.08 29.81 -20.29
C SER A 20 7.86 29.78 -18.78
N CYS A 21 8.45 30.75 -18.04
CA CYS A 21 8.29 30.83 -16.56
C CYS A 21 6.89 31.26 -16.11
N GLY A 22 6.15 32.06 -16.92
CA GLY A 22 4.82 32.55 -16.54
C GLY A 22 3.68 31.53 -16.70
N MET A 23 3.82 30.54 -17.58
CA MET A 23 2.78 29.52 -17.76
C MET A 23 2.83 28.41 -16.69
N LEU A 24 4.01 28.14 -16.12
CA LEU A 24 4.16 27.19 -15.00
C LEU A 24 3.58 27.77 -13.69
N ASP A 25 3.67 29.07 -13.49
CA ASP A 25 3.07 29.74 -12.33
C ASP A 25 1.54 29.91 -12.43
N ALA A 26 1.00 30.10 -13.66
CA ALA A 26 -0.44 30.18 -13.86
C ALA A 26 -1.15 28.83 -13.64
N ALA A 27 -0.47 27.71 -13.91
CA ALA A 27 -1.00 26.37 -13.60
C ALA A 27 -1.02 26.07 -12.08
N ARG A 28 -0.23 26.81 -11.27
CA ARG A 28 -0.22 26.70 -9.81
C ARG A 28 -1.33 27.50 -9.12
N ALA A 29 -2.02 28.37 -9.82
CA ALA A 29 -2.94 29.37 -9.25
C ALA A 29 -4.43 29.07 -9.40
N GLN A 30 -4.86 27.84 -9.68
CA GLN A 30 -6.27 27.49 -9.49
C GLN A 30 -6.53 27.37 -7.98
N PRO A 31 -7.52 28.12 -7.43
CA PRO A 31 -7.90 27.96 -6.04
C PRO A 31 -8.38 26.51 -5.85
N ARG A 32 -7.61 25.71 -5.10
CA ARG A 32 -8.05 24.39 -4.67
C ARG A 32 -9.30 24.57 -3.82
N ALA A 33 -10.30 23.72 -4.04
CA ALA A 33 -11.39 23.62 -3.08
C ALA A 33 -10.78 23.39 -1.70
N PRO A 34 -11.20 24.14 -0.66
CA PRO A 34 -10.60 24.01 0.65
C PRO A 34 -10.85 22.59 1.14
N ARG A 35 -9.77 21.91 1.48
CA ARG A 35 -9.78 20.60 2.15
C ARG A 35 -10.69 20.68 3.38
N LEU A 36 -11.70 19.81 3.47
CA LEU A 36 -12.57 19.76 4.66
C LEU A 36 -11.80 19.09 5.80
N PRO A 37 -11.45 19.84 6.87
CA PRO A 37 -10.69 19.26 7.97
C PRO A 37 -11.58 18.32 8.78
N VAL A 38 -11.13 17.08 8.97
CA VAL A 38 -11.78 16.15 9.89
C VAL A 38 -11.56 16.60 11.32
N LYS A 39 -12.63 16.59 12.13
CA LYS A 39 -12.56 16.98 13.55
C LYS A 39 -13.18 15.91 14.43
N VAL A 40 -12.54 15.62 15.54
CA VAL A 40 -13.05 14.81 16.64
C VAL A 40 -13.06 15.68 17.89
N ASN A 41 -14.20 15.84 18.56
CA ASN A 41 -14.37 16.77 19.69
C ASN A 41 -13.86 18.19 19.40
N GLY A 42 -14.13 18.72 18.21
CA GLY A 42 -13.73 20.05 17.78
C GLY A 42 -12.23 20.22 17.45
N LYS A 43 -11.40 19.22 17.72
CA LYS A 43 -9.97 19.23 17.38
C LYS A 43 -9.74 18.61 16.01
N ARG A 44 -8.88 19.23 15.21
CA ARG A 44 -8.47 18.67 13.92
C ARG A 44 -7.74 17.33 14.13
N VAL A 45 -8.01 16.38 13.24
CA VAL A 45 -7.34 15.09 13.17
C VAL A 45 -6.73 14.96 11.78
N LEU A 46 -5.47 14.56 11.71
CA LEU A 46 -4.82 14.17 10.46
C LEU A 46 -5.41 12.83 9.99
N THR A 47 -5.82 12.78 8.73
CA THR A 47 -6.31 11.54 8.10
C THR A 47 -5.24 10.98 7.18
N VAL A 48 -4.81 9.74 7.44
CA VAL A 48 -3.72 9.08 6.72
C VAL A 48 -4.22 7.75 6.15
N ASP A 49 -4.39 7.71 4.85
CA ASP A 49 -4.72 6.49 4.12
C ASP A 49 -3.44 5.70 3.83
N VAL A 50 -3.35 4.47 4.35
CA VAL A 50 -2.17 3.60 4.17
C VAL A 50 -2.33 2.60 3.04
N HIS A 51 -3.50 2.55 2.42
CA HIS A 51 -3.82 1.60 1.37
C HIS A 51 -4.27 2.37 0.11
N SER A 52 -3.30 2.81 -0.66
CA SER A 52 -3.53 3.61 -1.86
C SER A 52 -2.53 3.24 -2.95
N HIS A 53 -3.02 3.04 -4.18
CA HIS A 53 -2.23 2.55 -5.30
C HIS A 53 -1.91 3.64 -6.31
N CYS A 54 -0.71 3.58 -6.90
CA CYS A 54 -0.34 4.40 -8.03
C CYS A 54 0.49 3.60 -9.04
N TYR A 55 0.65 4.15 -10.23
CA TYR A 55 1.51 3.58 -11.28
C TYR A 55 2.22 4.69 -12.05
N PHE A 56 3.33 4.32 -12.67
CA PHE A 56 4.08 5.19 -13.58
C PHE A 56 4.10 4.60 -14.98
N ARG A 57 3.77 5.39 -16.01
CA ARG A 57 3.68 4.93 -17.42
C ARG A 57 4.97 4.27 -17.89
N GLU A 58 6.11 4.81 -17.45
CA GLU A 58 7.43 4.30 -17.80
C GLU A 58 7.64 2.86 -17.35
N THR A 59 7.12 2.51 -16.19
CA THR A 59 7.26 1.14 -15.65
C THR A 59 6.25 0.17 -16.22
N ILE A 60 5.05 0.64 -16.58
CA ILE A 60 4.05 -0.19 -17.28
C ILE A 60 4.66 -0.73 -18.59
N ASN A 61 5.34 0.12 -19.36
CA ASN A 61 5.97 -0.28 -20.62
C ASN A 61 7.06 -1.33 -20.43
N LEU A 62 7.79 -1.30 -19.30
CA LEU A 62 8.81 -2.31 -18.97
C LEU A 62 8.21 -3.66 -18.56
N MET A 63 6.95 -3.71 -18.16
CA MET A 63 6.30 -4.94 -17.72
C MET A 63 5.86 -5.83 -18.90
N GLY A 64 5.78 -5.30 -20.14
CA GLY A 64 5.38 -6.06 -21.32
C GLY A 64 4.01 -6.74 -21.13
N ASP A 65 3.96 -8.06 -21.29
CA ASP A 65 2.70 -8.84 -21.16
C ASP A 65 2.03 -8.75 -19.78
N ALA A 66 2.74 -8.29 -18.76
CA ALA A 66 2.16 -8.05 -17.45
C ALA A 66 1.43 -6.70 -17.35
N ALA A 67 1.56 -5.84 -18.35
CA ALA A 67 0.93 -4.50 -18.35
C ALA A 67 -0.60 -4.58 -18.19
N ASP A 68 -1.25 -5.56 -18.80
CA ASP A 68 -2.70 -5.77 -18.67
C ASP A 68 -3.16 -6.13 -17.25
N LYS A 69 -2.24 -6.59 -16.40
CA LYS A 69 -2.51 -6.93 -15.00
C LYS A 69 -2.38 -5.73 -14.06
N VAL A 70 -1.70 -4.68 -14.51
CA VAL A 70 -1.43 -3.49 -13.71
C VAL A 70 -2.67 -2.62 -13.58
N LEU A 71 -3.48 -2.58 -14.63
CA LEU A 71 -4.70 -1.78 -14.67
C LEU A 71 -5.89 -2.69 -14.35
N PRO A 72 -6.54 -2.52 -13.20
CA PRO A 72 -7.71 -3.32 -12.87
C PRO A 72 -8.85 -3.03 -13.85
N PRO A 73 -9.73 -4.01 -14.13
CA PRO A 73 -10.87 -3.86 -15.03
C PRO A 73 -11.99 -3.04 -14.37
N VAL A 74 -11.65 -1.86 -13.87
CA VAL A 74 -12.56 -0.96 -13.16
C VAL A 74 -12.91 0.22 -14.06
N LYS A 75 -14.21 0.52 -14.21
CA LYS A 75 -14.70 1.57 -15.08
C LYS A 75 -14.15 2.94 -14.68
N GLY A 76 -13.49 3.63 -15.62
CA GLY A 76 -13.03 5.01 -15.45
C GLY A 76 -11.72 5.20 -14.69
N VAL A 77 -11.11 4.13 -14.20
CA VAL A 77 -10.00 4.20 -13.22
C VAL A 77 -8.56 4.33 -13.79
N PRO A 78 -8.21 3.90 -15.02
CA PRO A 78 -6.81 3.89 -15.43
C PRO A 78 -6.06 5.21 -15.27
N GLU A 79 -6.71 6.33 -15.53
CA GLU A 79 -6.10 7.67 -15.44
C GLU A 79 -5.87 8.09 -13.97
N HIS A 80 -6.70 7.65 -13.04
CA HIS A 80 -6.63 8.01 -11.63
C HIS A 80 -5.40 7.42 -10.93
N PHE A 81 -4.86 6.31 -11.42
CA PHE A 81 -3.60 5.75 -10.91
C PHE A 81 -2.38 6.62 -11.23
N ILE A 82 -2.44 7.43 -12.28
CA ILE A 82 -1.30 8.10 -12.88
C ILE A 82 -1.37 9.62 -12.74
N VAL A 83 -2.58 10.19 -12.78
CA VAL A 83 -2.79 11.65 -12.82
C VAL A 83 -2.88 12.23 -11.40
N ILE A 84 -1.80 12.84 -10.93
CA ILE A 84 -1.69 13.36 -9.57
C ILE A 84 -2.72 14.44 -9.24
N GLU A 85 -3.03 15.32 -10.16
CA GLU A 85 -4.00 16.40 -9.91
C GLU A 85 -5.44 15.85 -9.73
N GLN A 86 -5.78 14.76 -10.39
CA GLN A 86 -7.05 14.07 -10.20
C GLN A 86 -7.08 13.39 -8.83
N ARG A 87 -6.01 12.67 -8.48
CA ARG A 87 -5.84 12.04 -7.17
C ARG A 87 -6.01 13.03 -6.02
N LEU A 88 -5.38 14.21 -6.12
CA LEU A 88 -5.51 15.24 -5.08
C LEU A 88 -6.95 15.72 -4.89
N LYS A 89 -7.74 15.83 -5.97
CA LYS A 89 -9.17 16.18 -5.89
C LYS A 89 -9.98 15.09 -5.19
N GLU A 90 -9.69 13.84 -5.49
CA GLU A 90 -10.36 12.68 -4.88
C GLU A 90 -10.00 12.54 -3.40
N MET A 91 -8.73 12.68 -3.04
CA MET A 91 -8.30 12.76 -1.64
C MET A 91 -9.02 13.88 -0.88
N ASP A 92 -9.13 15.07 -1.47
CA ASP A 92 -9.83 16.20 -0.84
C ASP A 92 -11.32 15.91 -0.66
N ALA A 93 -11.96 15.23 -1.63
CA ALA A 93 -13.37 14.81 -1.54
C ALA A 93 -13.59 13.73 -0.45
N MET A 94 -12.65 12.80 -0.30
CA MET A 94 -12.66 11.77 0.74
C MET A 94 -12.23 12.29 2.13
N ALA A 95 -11.86 13.56 2.23
CA ALA A 95 -11.26 14.17 3.43
C ALA A 95 -9.96 13.48 3.89
N ILE A 96 -9.15 13.00 2.95
CA ILE A 96 -7.84 12.39 3.18
C ILE A 96 -6.75 13.45 3.10
N ASP A 97 -6.01 13.63 4.18
CA ASP A 97 -4.89 14.55 4.24
C ASP A 97 -3.66 14.00 3.53
N MET A 98 -3.33 12.75 3.76
CA MET A 98 -2.13 12.10 3.23
C MET A 98 -2.44 10.67 2.78
N GLU A 99 -1.86 10.26 1.67
CA GLU A 99 -1.80 8.86 1.23
C GLU A 99 -0.39 8.31 1.36
N VAL A 100 -0.29 7.04 1.78
CA VAL A 100 0.93 6.23 1.69
C VAL A 100 0.82 5.37 0.45
N LEU A 101 1.46 5.80 -0.63
CA LEU A 101 1.34 5.21 -1.96
C LEU A 101 2.03 3.85 -2.04
N SER A 102 1.45 2.93 -2.79
CA SER A 102 1.98 1.60 -3.08
C SER A 102 1.87 1.24 -4.55
N ILE A 103 2.71 0.32 -5.02
CA ILE A 103 2.61 -0.29 -6.35
C ILE A 103 2.59 -1.80 -6.17
N ASN A 104 1.56 -2.45 -6.74
CA ASN A 104 1.42 -3.89 -6.68
C ASN A 104 2.54 -4.59 -7.46
N PRO A 105 3.15 -5.66 -6.92
CA PRO A 105 4.39 -6.24 -7.45
C PRO A 105 4.18 -7.18 -8.66
N PHE A 106 3.66 -6.66 -9.77
CA PHE A 106 3.44 -7.41 -11.01
C PHE A 106 4.73 -7.84 -11.75
N TRP A 107 5.90 -7.46 -11.23
CA TRP A 107 7.22 -7.80 -11.80
C TRP A 107 7.85 -9.06 -11.21
N TYR A 108 7.23 -9.75 -10.27
CA TYR A 108 7.83 -10.94 -9.65
C TYR A 108 8.16 -12.06 -10.65
N GLY A 109 7.48 -12.14 -11.78
CA GLY A 109 7.81 -13.08 -12.86
C GLY A 109 8.88 -12.62 -13.85
N LYS A 110 9.51 -11.44 -13.65
CA LYS A 110 10.55 -10.91 -14.53
C LYS A 110 11.93 -11.39 -14.12
N ASP A 111 12.86 -11.42 -15.10
CA ASP A 111 14.28 -11.65 -14.85
C ASP A 111 14.87 -10.56 -13.95
N ARG A 112 16.09 -10.83 -13.44
CA ARG A 112 16.74 -10.00 -12.45
C ARG A 112 16.95 -8.56 -12.91
N ASP A 113 17.45 -8.39 -14.14
CA ASP A 113 17.80 -7.06 -14.65
C ASP A 113 16.56 -6.22 -14.96
N THR A 114 15.56 -6.84 -15.59
CA THR A 114 14.26 -6.20 -15.86
C THR A 114 13.55 -5.82 -14.56
N ALA A 115 13.48 -6.71 -13.59
CA ALA A 115 12.87 -6.43 -12.30
C ALA A 115 13.61 -5.33 -11.54
N ALA A 116 14.96 -5.36 -11.54
CA ALA A 116 15.78 -4.32 -10.93
C ALA A 116 15.53 -2.94 -11.55
N GLN A 117 15.41 -2.87 -12.88
CA GLN A 117 15.13 -1.62 -13.59
C GLN A 117 13.74 -1.08 -13.27
N ILE A 118 12.70 -1.95 -13.25
CA ILE A 118 11.34 -1.56 -12.88
C ILE A 118 11.33 -0.96 -11.47
N VAL A 119 11.88 -1.69 -10.49
CA VAL A 119 11.91 -1.27 -9.08
C VAL A 119 12.70 0.03 -8.90
N LYS A 120 13.83 0.17 -9.58
CA LYS A 120 14.63 1.42 -9.55
C LYS A 120 13.80 2.61 -9.98
N VAL A 121 13.16 2.54 -11.16
CA VAL A 121 12.35 3.64 -11.69
C VAL A 121 11.15 3.94 -10.78
N GLN A 122 10.47 2.93 -10.27
CA GLN A 122 9.34 3.11 -9.35
C GLN A 122 9.76 3.83 -8.08
N ASN A 123 10.83 3.38 -7.43
CA ASN A 123 11.29 3.96 -6.16
C ASN A 123 11.82 5.40 -6.34
N GLU A 124 12.52 5.68 -7.43
CA GLU A 124 12.96 7.05 -7.75
C GLU A 124 11.75 7.99 -7.94
N LYS A 125 10.75 7.58 -8.72
CA LYS A 125 9.55 8.39 -8.96
C LYS A 125 8.67 8.55 -7.72
N LEU A 126 8.53 7.51 -6.89
CA LEU A 126 7.85 7.61 -5.61
C LEU A 126 8.56 8.61 -4.69
N ALA A 127 9.89 8.55 -4.62
CA ALA A 127 10.69 9.49 -3.82
C ALA A 127 10.54 10.94 -4.32
N GLU A 128 10.61 11.16 -5.64
CA GLU A 128 10.38 12.47 -6.26
C GLU A 128 8.99 13.02 -5.94
N LEU A 129 7.94 12.19 -6.08
CA LEU A 129 6.57 12.58 -5.79
C LEU A 129 6.38 12.95 -4.32
N CYS A 130 6.88 12.12 -3.39
CA CYS A 130 6.82 12.40 -1.96
C CYS A 130 7.60 13.67 -1.58
N ALA A 131 8.78 13.89 -2.17
CA ALA A 131 9.58 15.09 -1.93
C ALA A 131 8.92 16.35 -2.48
N SER A 132 8.19 16.25 -3.59
CA SER A 132 7.47 17.39 -4.19
C SER A 132 6.22 17.82 -3.43
N ARG A 133 5.60 16.91 -2.67
CA ARG A 133 4.34 17.12 -1.92
C ARG A 133 4.35 16.36 -0.59
N PRO A 134 5.31 16.66 0.31
CA PRO A 134 5.51 15.88 1.55
C PRO A 134 4.33 15.95 2.52
N GLU A 135 3.46 16.95 2.38
CA GLU A 135 2.24 17.11 3.16
C GLU A 135 1.06 16.26 2.63
N ARG A 136 1.21 15.66 1.45
CA ARG A 136 0.15 14.86 0.81
C ARG A 136 0.54 13.41 0.59
N PHE A 137 1.84 13.11 0.39
CA PHE A 137 2.28 11.78 0.03
C PHE A 137 3.45 11.31 0.88
N ALA A 138 3.32 10.07 1.32
CA ALA A 138 4.40 9.17 1.69
C ALA A 138 4.29 7.94 0.78
N ALA A 139 5.27 7.04 0.78
CA ALA A 139 5.18 5.85 -0.05
C ALA A 139 5.94 4.67 0.53
N PHE A 140 5.48 3.48 0.13
CA PHE A 140 6.21 2.22 0.24
C PHE A 140 7.08 2.02 -0.98
N ALA A 141 8.26 1.45 -0.78
CA ALA A 141 9.12 1.02 -1.88
C ALA A 141 8.57 -0.22 -2.59
N SER A 142 8.92 -0.36 -3.85
CA SER A 142 8.87 -1.63 -4.57
C SER A 142 10.12 -2.44 -4.29
N LEU A 143 10.02 -3.78 -4.24
CA LEU A 143 11.15 -4.70 -4.02
C LEU A 143 11.12 -5.85 -5.02
N THR A 144 12.28 -6.37 -5.36
CA THR A 144 12.44 -7.60 -6.16
C THR A 144 12.53 -8.83 -5.25
N LEU A 145 11.45 -9.19 -4.55
CA LEU A 145 11.48 -10.29 -3.58
C LEU A 145 11.84 -11.66 -4.18
N GLN A 146 11.62 -11.87 -5.48
CA GLN A 146 12.12 -13.06 -6.18
C GLN A 146 13.67 -13.15 -6.18
N PHE A 147 14.36 -12.07 -5.82
CA PHE A 147 15.80 -11.97 -5.63
C PHE A 147 16.10 -11.31 -4.26
N PRO A 148 16.02 -12.07 -3.14
CA PRO A 148 16.09 -11.50 -1.79
C PRO A 148 17.34 -10.69 -1.47
N ASP A 149 18.49 -11.08 -2.05
CA ASP A 149 19.75 -10.34 -1.92
C ASP A 149 19.68 -8.93 -2.50
N LEU A 150 19.01 -8.77 -3.64
CA LEU A 150 18.76 -7.47 -4.27
C LEU A 150 17.70 -6.69 -3.50
N ALA A 151 16.64 -7.36 -3.04
CA ALA A 151 15.57 -6.73 -2.25
C ALA A 151 16.09 -6.09 -0.96
N VAL A 152 17.06 -6.72 -0.27
CA VAL A 152 17.74 -6.14 0.90
C VAL A 152 18.41 -4.81 0.57
N GLN A 153 19.13 -4.74 -0.54
CA GLN A 153 19.83 -3.51 -0.98
C GLN A 153 18.84 -2.42 -1.39
N GLN A 154 17.76 -2.82 -2.07
CA GLN A 154 16.69 -1.90 -2.50
C GLN A 154 15.96 -1.31 -1.29
N LEU A 155 15.62 -2.12 -0.29
CA LEU A 155 14.97 -1.68 0.94
C LEU A 155 15.87 -0.68 1.71
N GLU A 156 17.14 -1.01 1.88
CA GLU A 156 18.08 -0.11 2.56
C GLU A 156 18.22 1.24 1.82
N THR A 157 18.32 1.21 0.50
CA THR A 157 18.39 2.42 -0.32
C THR A 157 17.10 3.24 -0.21
N ALA A 158 15.94 2.59 -0.29
CA ALA A 158 14.64 3.23 -0.19
C ALA A 158 14.45 3.98 1.14
N ILE A 159 14.82 3.36 2.24
CA ILE A 159 14.68 3.96 3.58
C ILE A 159 15.75 5.04 3.81
N LYS A 160 17.03 4.72 3.58
CA LYS A 160 18.14 5.62 3.98
C LYS A 160 18.38 6.78 3.01
N LYS A 161 18.08 6.60 1.71
CA LYS A 161 18.42 7.59 0.69
C LYS A 161 17.21 8.23 0.01
N GLN A 162 16.10 7.51 -0.10
CA GLN A 162 14.92 7.96 -0.85
C GLN A 162 13.77 8.43 0.05
N GLY A 163 13.88 8.25 1.39
CA GLY A 163 12.88 8.71 2.35
C GLY A 163 11.55 7.94 2.31
N LEU A 164 11.54 6.76 1.66
CA LEU A 164 10.37 5.89 1.64
C LEU A 164 10.16 5.24 3.01
N ARG A 165 8.95 4.79 3.31
CA ARG A 165 8.54 4.42 4.69
C ARG A 165 8.54 2.92 4.98
N GLY A 166 8.84 2.12 3.99
CA GLY A 166 8.80 0.67 4.06
C GLY A 166 8.71 0.09 2.67
N ALA A 167 8.06 -1.05 2.50
CA ALA A 167 7.86 -1.66 1.21
C ALA A 167 6.45 -2.24 1.06
N ALA A 168 5.86 -2.10 -0.13
CA ALA A 168 4.68 -2.84 -0.54
C ALA A 168 5.11 -4.16 -1.20
N ILE A 169 4.54 -5.26 -0.73
CA ILE A 169 4.85 -6.61 -1.17
C ILE A 169 3.56 -7.39 -1.46
N GLY A 170 3.66 -8.46 -2.24
CA GLY A 170 2.54 -9.39 -2.44
C GLY A 170 2.14 -10.12 -1.17
N ALA A 171 1.28 -11.12 -1.29
CA ALA A 171 1.02 -12.07 -0.22
C ALA A 171 1.89 -13.35 -0.38
N SER A 172 2.47 -13.55 -1.56
CA SER A 172 3.49 -14.55 -1.86
C SER A 172 4.39 -14.04 -2.98
N VAL A 173 5.47 -14.77 -3.26
CA VAL A 173 6.30 -14.55 -4.44
C VAL A 173 6.12 -15.72 -5.39
N LEU A 174 5.21 -15.58 -6.38
CA LEU A 174 4.89 -16.64 -7.33
C LEU A 174 4.45 -17.97 -6.65
N GLY A 175 3.71 -17.87 -5.54
CA GLY A 175 3.27 -19.01 -4.75
C GLY A 175 4.26 -19.47 -3.67
N GLU A 176 5.40 -18.80 -3.53
CA GLU A 176 6.35 -19.08 -2.45
C GLU A 176 5.98 -18.22 -1.23
N ASP A 177 5.76 -18.88 -0.10
CA ASP A 177 5.32 -18.25 1.14
C ASP A 177 6.43 -17.45 1.82
N PHE A 178 6.08 -16.35 2.47
CA PHE A 178 7.01 -15.45 3.14
C PHE A 178 7.71 -16.03 4.38
N SER A 179 7.27 -17.20 4.84
CA SER A 179 7.94 -17.98 5.88
C SER A 179 9.19 -18.73 5.40
N ASP A 180 9.39 -18.87 4.07
CA ASP A 180 10.58 -19.51 3.53
C ASP A 180 11.85 -18.79 4.02
N PRO A 181 12.85 -19.53 4.55
CA PRO A 181 14.10 -18.97 5.06
C PRO A 181 14.86 -18.06 4.10
N LYS A 182 14.66 -18.21 2.79
CA LYS A 182 15.30 -17.32 1.79
C LYS A 182 14.89 -15.85 1.94
N PHE A 183 13.68 -15.56 2.50
CA PHE A 183 13.23 -14.21 2.75
C PHE A 183 13.72 -13.64 4.09
N HIS A 184 14.26 -14.46 4.99
CA HIS A 184 14.72 -14.00 6.31
C HIS A 184 15.71 -12.84 6.25
N PRO A 185 16.66 -12.74 5.29
CA PRO A 185 17.52 -11.57 5.18
C PRO A 185 16.76 -10.26 4.93
N VAL A 186 15.64 -10.33 4.18
CA VAL A 186 14.79 -9.15 3.92
C VAL A 186 14.03 -8.76 5.19
N TRP A 187 13.49 -9.74 5.91
CA TRP A 187 12.77 -9.49 7.18
C TRP A 187 13.70 -8.94 8.25
N ALA A 188 14.91 -9.49 8.38
CA ALA A 188 15.93 -8.95 9.28
C ALA A 188 16.29 -7.50 8.93
N LYS A 189 16.43 -7.17 7.65
CA LYS A 189 16.71 -5.80 7.21
C LYS A 189 15.52 -4.87 7.45
N ALA A 190 14.30 -5.33 7.24
CA ALA A 190 13.10 -4.55 7.53
C ALA A 190 12.99 -4.24 9.03
N GLU A 191 13.25 -5.21 9.89
CA GLU A 191 13.27 -5.03 11.35
C GLU A 191 14.38 -4.07 11.79
N GLU A 192 15.62 -4.24 11.29
CA GLU A 192 16.77 -3.35 11.55
C GLU A 192 16.47 -1.89 11.22
N LEU A 193 15.83 -1.66 10.08
CA LEU A 193 15.49 -0.32 9.59
C LEU A 193 14.20 0.25 10.21
N GLY A 194 13.44 -0.57 10.96
CA GLY A 194 12.10 -0.22 11.41
C GLY A 194 11.11 0.02 10.26
N ALA A 195 11.41 -0.54 9.08
CA ALA A 195 10.61 -0.39 7.87
C ALA A 195 9.27 -1.12 8.00
N VAL A 196 8.22 -0.52 7.47
CA VAL A 196 6.87 -1.11 7.46
C VAL A 196 6.69 -1.93 6.19
N LEU A 197 6.21 -3.16 6.31
CA LEU A 197 5.84 -4.00 5.18
C LEU A 197 4.32 -3.94 5.00
N PHE A 198 3.88 -3.52 3.83
CA PHE A 198 2.47 -3.55 3.45
C PHE A 198 2.21 -4.78 2.59
N ILE A 199 1.52 -5.78 3.14
CA ILE A 199 1.13 -6.99 2.41
C ILE A 199 -0.18 -6.71 1.68
N HIS A 200 -0.09 -6.69 0.34
CA HIS A 200 -1.24 -6.54 -0.55
C HIS A 200 -1.36 -7.77 -1.48
N PRO A 201 -2.49 -8.46 -1.48
CA PRO A 201 -2.68 -9.71 -2.20
C PRO A 201 -2.72 -9.52 -3.72
N GLN A 202 -2.46 -10.61 -4.44
CA GLN A 202 -2.60 -10.71 -5.89
C GLN A 202 -3.52 -11.86 -6.30
N SER A 203 -4.44 -12.25 -5.41
CA SER A 203 -5.28 -13.44 -5.52
C SER A 203 -4.48 -14.75 -5.36
N THR A 204 -5.19 -15.87 -5.42
CA THR A 204 -4.66 -17.23 -5.30
C THR A 204 -4.79 -17.94 -6.65
N PRO A 205 -3.75 -17.91 -7.51
CA PRO A 205 -3.80 -18.48 -8.87
C PRO A 205 -4.19 -19.95 -8.90
N GLU A 206 -3.87 -20.71 -7.85
CA GLU A 206 -4.19 -22.13 -7.67
C GLU A 206 -5.71 -22.38 -7.67
N LEU A 207 -6.47 -21.39 -7.21
CA LEU A 207 -7.93 -21.43 -7.16
C LEU A 207 -8.61 -20.75 -8.38
N ALA A 208 -7.85 -20.30 -9.37
CA ALA A 208 -8.37 -19.52 -10.51
C ALA A 208 -9.56 -20.18 -11.22
N LYS A 209 -9.58 -21.53 -11.31
CA LYS A 209 -10.71 -22.28 -11.90
C LYS A 209 -12.01 -22.08 -11.10
N ARG A 210 -11.94 -21.96 -9.78
CA ARG A 210 -13.09 -21.79 -8.89
C ARG A 210 -13.55 -20.34 -8.80
N PHE A 211 -12.72 -19.39 -9.21
CA PHE A 211 -13.06 -17.97 -9.22
C PHE A 211 -13.75 -17.50 -10.51
N LYS A 212 -13.99 -18.41 -11.46
CA LYS A 212 -14.75 -18.09 -12.66
C LYS A 212 -16.23 -17.85 -12.34
N GLY A 213 -16.84 -16.92 -13.08
CA GLY A 213 -18.25 -16.61 -12.94
C GLY A 213 -18.50 -15.17 -12.47
N ASN A 214 -19.69 -14.92 -11.93
CA ASN A 214 -20.09 -13.59 -11.49
C ASN A 214 -19.45 -13.21 -10.14
N GLY A 215 -19.34 -11.90 -9.87
CA GLY A 215 -18.97 -11.38 -8.56
C GLY A 215 -17.48 -11.11 -8.38
N TRP A 216 -16.68 -11.20 -9.47
CA TRP A 216 -15.23 -10.94 -9.44
C TRP A 216 -14.52 -11.70 -8.29
N LEU A 217 -14.79 -13.01 -8.20
CA LEU A 217 -14.40 -13.85 -7.06
C LEU A 217 -12.88 -13.91 -6.83
N SER A 218 -12.07 -13.69 -7.87
CA SER A 218 -10.62 -13.57 -7.70
C SER A 218 -10.23 -12.37 -6.81
N ASN A 219 -11.02 -11.31 -6.83
CA ASN A 219 -10.84 -10.16 -5.95
C ASN A 219 -11.62 -10.34 -4.64
N THR A 220 -12.94 -10.51 -4.71
CA THR A 220 -13.81 -10.49 -3.52
C THR A 220 -13.57 -11.65 -2.54
N ILE A 221 -13.02 -12.76 -3.02
CA ILE A 221 -12.66 -13.94 -2.20
C ILE A 221 -11.15 -14.18 -2.25
N GLY A 222 -10.55 -14.15 -3.45
CA GLY A 222 -9.16 -14.53 -3.64
C GLY A 222 -8.19 -13.59 -2.93
N ASN A 223 -8.38 -12.28 -3.01
CA ASN A 223 -7.50 -11.33 -2.33
C ASN A 223 -7.53 -11.45 -0.81
N PRO A 224 -8.69 -11.45 -0.13
CA PRO A 224 -8.72 -11.69 1.32
C PRO A 224 -8.16 -13.05 1.74
N LEU A 225 -8.35 -14.08 0.91
CA LEU A 225 -7.81 -15.42 1.18
C LEU A 225 -6.29 -15.44 1.08
N ASP A 226 -5.72 -14.85 0.04
CA ASP A 226 -4.27 -14.75 -0.18
C ASP A 226 -3.56 -14.06 1.00
N THR A 227 -4.10 -12.91 1.45
CA THR A 227 -3.62 -12.23 2.66
C THR A 227 -3.68 -13.14 3.89
N THR A 228 -4.80 -13.86 4.06
CA THR A 228 -4.96 -14.77 5.20
C THR A 228 -3.91 -15.89 5.20
N ILE A 229 -3.66 -16.50 4.04
CA ILE A 229 -2.65 -17.55 3.87
C ILE A 229 -1.26 -17.02 4.24
N ALA A 230 -0.87 -15.88 3.68
CA ALA A 230 0.43 -15.27 3.97
C ALA A 230 0.66 -15.02 5.47
N LEU A 231 -0.34 -14.45 6.14
CA LEU A 231 -0.25 -14.16 7.58
C LEU A 231 -0.22 -15.45 8.43
N GLN A 232 -0.97 -16.46 8.05
CA GLN A 232 -0.97 -17.74 8.75
C GLN A 232 0.38 -18.46 8.64
N HIS A 233 1.02 -18.44 7.46
CA HIS A 233 2.39 -18.96 7.30
C HIS A 233 3.41 -18.18 8.14
N LEU A 234 3.34 -16.86 8.16
CA LEU A 234 4.22 -16.04 9.01
C LEU A 234 4.07 -16.38 10.51
N ILE A 235 2.86 -16.71 10.95
CA ILE A 235 2.57 -17.14 12.34
C ILE A 235 3.05 -18.56 12.56
N PHE A 236 2.51 -19.56 11.84
CA PHE A 236 2.70 -20.96 12.15
C PHE A 236 4.13 -21.48 11.90
N GLU A 237 4.84 -20.88 10.94
CA GLU A 237 6.24 -21.19 10.67
C GLU A 237 7.23 -20.38 11.56
N GLY A 238 6.72 -19.64 12.54
CA GLY A 238 7.50 -18.95 13.55
C GLY A 238 8.28 -17.72 13.05
N THR A 239 7.93 -17.17 11.89
CA THR A 239 8.62 -15.98 11.35
C THR A 239 8.44 -14.77 12.26
N LEU A 240 7.22 -14.56 12.81
CA LEU A 240 6.93 -13.46 13.73
C LEU A 240 7.63 -13.64 15.11
N ASP A 241 8.01 -14.85 15.49
CA ASP A 241 8.82 -15.11 16.66
C ASP A 241 10.30 -14.85 16.41
N ARG A 242 10.75 -15.10 15.18
CA ARG A 242 12.12 -14.83 14.74
C ARG A 242 12.40 -13.35 14.57
N PHE A 243 11.41 -12.60 14.08
CA PHE A 243 11.48 -11.16 13.82
C PHE A 243 10.37 -10.42 14.59
N PRO A 244 10.49 -10.32 15.94
CA PRO A 244 9.40 -9.77 16.77
C PRO A 244 9.18 -8.27 16.60
N GLY A 245 10.15 -7.54 16.06
CA GLY A 245 10.05 -6.11 15.74
C GLY A 245 9.56 -5.82 14.32
N LEU A 246 9.26 -6.85 13.51
CA LEU A 246 8.76 -6.68 12.16
C LEU A 246 7.39 -6.00 12.16
N LYS A 247 7.27 -4.90 11.41
CA LYS A 247 6.05 -4.10 11.29
C LYS A 247 5.33 -4.47 10.00
N ILE A 248 4.16 -5.06 10.10
CA ILE A 248 3.36 -5.51 8.94
C ILE A 248 1.99 -4.86 8.99
N ILE A 249 1.58 -4.24 7.87
CA ILE A 249 0.18 -3.85 7.61
C ILE A 249 -0.40 -4.88 6.64
N ALA A 250 -1.54 -5.44 6.98
CA ALA A 250 -2.29 -6.37 6.15
C ALA A 250 -3.48 -5.67 5.49
N ALA A 251 -3.58 -5.75 4.18
CA ALA A 251 -4.67 -5.18 3.41
C ALA A 251 -6.01 -5.85 3.70
N HIS A 252 -7.11 -5.13 3.45
CA HIS A 252 -8.50 -5.61 3.53
C HIS A 252 -8.85 -6.20 4.91
N GLY A 253 -8.48 -5.47 5.98
CA GLY A 253 -8.70 -5.91 7.36
C GLY A 253 -7.95 -7.21 7.71
N GLY A 254 -6.91 -7.59 6.94
CA GLY A 254 -6.19 -8.85 7.11
C GLY A 254 -6.94 -10.07 6.58
N GLY A 255 -7.88 -9.86 5.66
CA GLY A 255 -8.67 -10.91 5.06
C GLY A 255 -9.59 -11.61 6.08
N TYR A 256 -9.50 -12.92 6.16
CA TYR A 256 -10.31 -13.72 7.09
C TYR A 256 -9.63 -13.96 8.44
N LEU A 257 -8.37 -13.50 8.62
CA LEU A 257 -7.57 -13.83 9.80
C LEU A 257 -8.25 -13.38 11.10
N GLY A 258 -8.74 -12.14 11.16
CA GLY A 258 -9.41 -11.61 12.36
C GLY A 258 -10.61 -12.44 12.82
N SER A 259 -11.38 -13.02 11.87
CA SER A 259 -12.57 -13.83 12.19
C SER A 259 -12.23 -15.27 12.57
N TYR A 260 -11.07 -15.81 12.14
CA TYR A 260 -10.74 -17.22 12.31
C TYR A 260 -9.47 -17.48 13.11
N ALA A 261 -8.82 -16.47 13.66
CA ALA A 261 -7.57 -16.61 14.40
C ALA A 261 -7.69 -17.61 15.58
N ALA A 262 -8.79 -17.54 16.34
CA ALA A 262 -9.04 -18.45 17.46
C ALA A 262 -9.15 -19.93 17.03
N ARG A 263 -9.56 -20.22 15.78
CA ARG A 263 -9.52 -21.59 15.25
C ARG A 263 -8.06 -22.09 15.14
N GLY A 264 -7.13 -21.19 14.80
CA GLY A 264 -5.70 -21.49 14.76
C GLY A 264 -5.14 -21.96 16.10
N ASP A 265 -5.65 -21.42 17.22
CA ASP A 265 -5.21 -21.80 18.58
C ASP A 265 -5.42 -23.28 18.89
N HIS A 266 -6.34 -23.93 18.19
CA HIS A 266 -6.66 -25.34 18.37
C HIS A 266 -6.02 -26.25 17.32
N ALA A 267 -5.44 -25.71 16.25
CA ALA A 267 -5.02 -26.49 15.08
C ALA A 267 -4.06 -27.62 15.44
N CYS A 268 -2.96 -27.30 16.13
CA CYS A 268 -1.92 -28.28 16.48
C CYS A 268 -2.34 -29.21 17.62
N PHE A 269 -3.29 -28.79 18.46
CA PHE A 269 -3.86 -29.66 19.48
C PHE A 269 -4.80 -30.71 18.83
N VAL A 270 -5.62 -30.30 17.88
CA VAL A 270 -6.58 -31.18 17.20
C VAL A 270 -5.89 -32.13 16.22
N SER A 271 -4.83 -31.65 15.55
CA SER A 271 -4.15 -32.41 14.50
C SER A 271 -2.61 -32.23 14.59
N PRO A 272 -1.96 -32.84 15.60
CA PRO A 272 -0.52 -32.70 15.83
C PRO A 272 0.33 -33.11 14.63
N GLN A 273 -0.13 -34.10 13.86
CA GLN A 273 0.59 -34.61 12.67
C GLN A 273 0.66 -33.59 11.52
N ASN A 274 -0.15 -32.54 11.54
CA ASN A 274 -0.13 -31.45 10.56
C ASN A 274 0.67 -30.24 11.07
N CYS A 275 1.36 -30.36 12.18
CA CYS A 275 2.22 -29.32 12.74
C CYS A 275 3.67 -29.78 12.79
N ASN A 276 4.59 -28.89 12.47
CA ASN A 276 6.01 -29.17 12.53
C ASN A 276 6.46 -29.28 14.00
N PRO A 277 6.92 -30.45 14.49
CA PRO A 277 7.30 -30.62 15.89
C PRO A 277 8.54 -29.80 16.29
N ASN A 278 9.29 -29.28 15.32
CA ASN A 278 10.48 -28.45 15.56
C ASN A 278 10.14 -26.96 15.71
N ILE A 279 8.88 -26.57 15.51
CA ILE A 279 8.42 -25.20 15.66
C ILE A 279 7.55 -25.11 16.91
N THR A 280 8.06 -24.41 17.92
CA THR A 280 7.28 -24.09 19.12
C THR A 280 7.02 -22.60 19.14
N LEU A 281 5.76 -22.21 18.94
CA LEU A 281 5.35 -20.81 19.00
C LEU A 281 5.42 -20.28 20.42
N LYS A 282 5.91 -19.04 20.59
CA LYS A 282 6.04 -18.38 21.91
C LYS A 282 4.70 -18.00 22.53
N LYS A 283 3.64 -17.94 21.73
CA LYS A 283 2.29 -17.58 22.14
C LYS A 283 1.25 -18.26 21.24
N LYS A 284 -0.02 -18.15 21.60
CA LYS A 284 -1.10 -18.69 20.77
C LYS A 284 -1.17 -17.96 19.41
N PRO A 285 -1.55 -18.66 18.33
CA PRO A 285 -1.72 -18.05 17.01
C PRO A 285 -2.55 -16.76 17.02
N SER A 286 -3.66 -16.72 17.75
CA SER A 286 -4.49 -15.51 17.87
C SER A 286 -3.80 -14.32 18.54
N GLU A 287 -2.83 -14.54 19.40
CA GLU A 287 -2.11 -13.47 20.11
C GLU A 287 -1.11 -12.72 19.21
N TYR A 288 -0.73 -13.32 18.04
CA TYR A 288 0.12 -12.65 17.06
C TYR A 288 -0.61 -11.51 16.34
N LEU A 289 -1.93 -11.46 16.34
CA LEU A 289 -2.69 -10.33 15.81
C LEU A 289 -2.24 -8.99 16.41
N ASN A 290 -1.80 -8.98 17.67
CA ASN A 290 -1.29 -7.77 18.34
C ASN A 290 0.07 -7.29 17.82
N GLN A 291 0.76 -8.05 16.96
CA GLN A 291 1.99 -7.65 16.27
C GLN A 291 1.73 -7.10 14.87
N LEU A 292 0.52 -7.26 14.36
CA LEU A 292 0.12 -6.89 13.01
C LEU A 292 -0.71 -5.62 13.04
N TYR A 293 -0.72 -4.91 11.93
CA TYR A 293 -1.63 -3.80 11.66
C TYR A 293 -2.57 -4.21 10.53
N PHE A 294 -3.76 -3.62 10.54
CA PHE A 294 -4.84 -3.97 9.62
C PHE A 294 -5.46 -2.69 9.10
N ASP A 295 -5.70 -2.59 7.80
CA ASP A 295 -6.46 -1.46 7.31
C ASP A 295 -7.95 -1.58 7.67
N ALA A 296 -8.64 -0.44 7.65
CA ALA A 296 -10.06 -0.35 8.00
C ALA A 296 -11.00 -0.66 6.83
N LEU A 297 -10.49 -1.23 5.71
CA LEU A 297 -11.27 -1.53 4.53
C LEU A 297 -12.10 -2.80 4.70
N VAL A 298 -13.16 -2.71 5.51
CA VAL A 298 -14.06 -3.82 5.86
C VAL A 298 -15.55 -3.50 5.60
N PHE A 299 -15.81 -2.41 4.87
CA PHE A 299 -17.06 -2.00 4.21
C PHE A 299 -18.28 -1.72 5.10
N THR A 300 -18.32 -2.19 6.33
CA THR A 300 -19.47 -1.95 7.21
C THR A 300 -19.04 -1.53 8.62
N PRO A 301 -19.83 -0.71 9.33
CA PRO A 301 -19.56 -0.37 10.74
C PRO A 301 -19.45 -1.61 11.64
N GLU A 302 -20.20 -2.66 11.36
CA GLU A 302 -20.12 -3.92 12.10
C GLU A 302 -18.81 -4.67 11.79
N GLY A 303 -18.35 -4.66 10.54
CA GLY A 303 -17.04 -5.20 10.16
C GLY A 303 -15.91 -4.51 10.91
N LEU A 304 -15.93 -3.18 10.96
CA LEU A 304 -14.92 -2.40 11.68
C LEU A 304 -15.01 -2.62 13.20
N ARG A 305 -16.24 -2.69 13.77
CA ARG A 305 -16.43 -3.04 15.17
C ARG A 305 -15.83 -4.41 15.48
N HIS A 306 -16.08 -5.40 14.62
CA HIS A 306 -15.55 -6.76 14.78
C HIS A 306 -14.02 -6.75 14.70
N LEU A 307 -13.44 -6.13 13.68
CA LEU A 307 -11.98 -6.03 13.53
C LEU A 307 -11.34 -5.41 14.79
N VAL A 308 -11.86 -4.26 15.26
CA VAL A 308 -11.34 -3.59 16.45
C VAL A 308 -11.49 -4.47 17.70
N ALA A 309 -12.55 -5.27 17.81
CA ALA A 309 -12.73 -6.20 18.94
C ALA A 309 -11.70 -7.35 18.91
N GLN A 310 -11.26 -7.77 17.73
CA GLN A 310 -10.28 -8.86 17.59
C GLN A 310 -8.83 -8.39 17.77
N VAL A 311 -8.46 -7.24 17.19
CA VAL A 311 -7.05 -6.82 17.12
C VAL A 311 -6.73 -5.62 18.02
N GLY A 312 -7.73 -4.91 18.52
CA GLY A 312 -7.58 -3.64 19.21
C GLY A 312 -7.47 -2.43 18.28
N ALA A 313 -8.02 -1.29 18.68
CA ALA A 313 -8.02 -0.07 17.87
C ALA A 313 -6.61 0.48 17.56
N SER A 314 -5.60 0.12 18.37
CA SER A 314 -4.21 0.54 18.15
C SER A 314 -3.54 -0.17 16.96
N GLN A 315 -4.12 -1.26 16.48
CA GLN A 315 -3.64 -2.06 15.35
C GLN A 315 -4.41 -1.77 14.05
N VAL A 316 -5.42 -0.89 14.09
CA VAL A 316 -6.21 -0.54 12.90
C VAL A 316 -5.76 0.80 12.35
N VAL A 317 -5.52 0.86 11.04
CA VAL A 317 -5.14 2.07 10.28
C VAL A 317 -6.18 2.33 9.19
N LEU A 318 -6.32 3.58 8.76
CA LEU A 318 -7.24 3.92 7.67
C LEU A 318 -6.70 3.39 6.35
N GLY A 319 -7.56 2.85 5.49
CA GLY A 319 -7.23 2.37 4.16
C GLY A 319 -8.46 2.39 3.24
N THR A 320 -8.26 2.72 1.96
CA THR A 320 -9.35 2.90 0.99
C THR A 320 -9.26 2.02 -0.25
N ASP A 321 -8.06 1.53 -0.57
CA ASP A 321 -7.73 0.89 -1.86
C ASP A 321 -7.81 1.89 -3.05
N HIS A 322 -7.71 3.21 -2.75
CA HIS A 322 -7.77 4.26 -3.77
C HIS A 322 -6.69 4.06 -4.86
N PRO A 323 -7.01 4.22 -6.14
CA PRO A 323 -8.21 4.82 -6.72
C PRO A 323 -9.27 3.79 -7.15
N ILE A 324 -9.22 2.55 -6.67
CA ILE A 324 -10.32 1.61 -6.88
C ILE A 324 -11.47 2.06 -5.96
N PRO A 325 -12.70 2.26 -6.45
CA PRO A 325 -13.76 2.91 -5.68
C PRO A 325 -14.46 1.93 -4.72
N TRP A 326 -13.67 1.25 -3.88
CA TRP A 326 -14.18 0.36 -2.85
C TRP A 326 -14.72 1.12 -1.65
N GLU A 327 -14.02 2.18 -1.23
CA GLU A 327 -14.40 3.00 -0.09
C GLU A 327 -14.17 4.48 -0.41
N GLU A 328 -15.24 5.17 -0.81
CA GLU A 328 -15.21 6.59 -1.18
C GLU A 328 -15.55 7.52 0.02
N HIS A 329 -15.96 6.95 1.17
CA HIS A 329 -16.34 7.67 2.38
C HIS A 329 -15.64 7.13 3.65
N PRO A 330 -14.30 6.99 3.63
CA PRO A 330 -13.56 6.27 4.67
C PRO A 330 -13.68 6.94 6.05
N VAL A 331 -13.79 8.25 6.09
CA VAL A 331 -13.99 9.00 7.34
C VAL A 331 -15.38 8.73 7.91
N ASP A 332 -16.40 8.76 7.08
CA ASP A 332 -17.80 8.48 7.49
C ASP A 332 -17.94 7.03 7.96
N HIS A 333 -17.25 6.08 7.32
CA HIS A 333 -17.19 4.68 7.76
C HIS A 333 -16.70 4.56 9.22
N VAL A 334 -15.61 5.25 9.58
CA VAL A 334 -15.09 5.29 10.95
C VAL A 334 -16.10 5.93 11.90
N PHE A 335 -16.72 7.05 11.52
CA PHE A 335 -17.72 7.73 12.36
C PHE A 335 -19.04 6.97 12.49
N ALA A 336 -19.44 6.22 11.47
CA ALA A 336 -20.63 5.36 11.50
C ALA A 336 -20.50 4.21 12.51
N THR A 337 -19.27 3.81 12.86
CA THR A 337 -18.99 2.78 13.85
C THR A 337 -19.17 3.35 15.26
N LYS A 338 -20.39 3.34 15.76
CA LYS A 338 -20.82 4.03 16.99
C LYS A 338 -20.18 3.48 18.26
N THR A 339 -19.67 2.26 18.25
CA THR A 339 -18.96 1.64 19.39
C THR A 339 -17.57 2.19 19.62
N LEU A 340 -16.99 2.89 18.63
CA LEU A 340 -15.68 3.51 18.76
C LEU A 340 -15.76 4.76 19.65
N THR A 341 -14.85 4.84 20.60
CA THR A 341 -14.58 6.09 21.36
C THR A 341 -13.87 7.11 20.47
N ASP A 342 -13.90 8.37 20.83
CA ASP A 342 -13.20 9.42 20.09
C ASP A 342 -11.69 9.21 20.04
N LYS A 343 -11.09 8.66 21.11
CA LYS A 343 -9.67 8.26 21.12
C LYS A 343 -9.39 7.17 20.08
N GLN A 344 -10.27 6.20 19.93
CA GLN A 344 -10.13 5.13 18.92
C GLN A 344 -10.34 5.67 17.51
N ARG A 345 -11.28 6.58 17.28
CA ARG A 345 -11.47 7.27 16.00
C ARG A 345 -10.22 8.03 15.58
N VAL A 346 -9.66 8.86 16.48
CA VAL A 346 -8.41 9.60 16.23
C VAL A 346 -7.27 8.63 15.91
N ALA A 347 -7.16 7.52 16.63
CA ALA A 347 -6.13 6.52 16.39
C ALA A 347 -6.25 5.90 14.99
N ILE A 348 -7.45 5.47 14.59
CA ILE A 348 -7.71 4.80 13.29
C ILE A 348 -7.57 5.78 12.13
N LEU A 349 -8.11 7.01 12.25
CA LEU A 349 -8.09 7.99 11.17
C LEU A 349 -6.66 8.39 10.75
N GLY A 350 -5.70 8.42 11.68
CA GLY A 350 -4.33 8.79 11.31
C GLY A 350 -3.31 8.61 12.42
N GLY A 351 -3.71 8.64 13.70
CA GLY A 351 -2.76 8.58 14.83
C GLY A 351 -1.91 7.30 14.83
N ASN A 352 -2.49 6.15 14.48
CA ASN A 352 -1.75 4.90 14.38
C ASN A 352 -0.74 4.93 13.23
N ALA A 353 -1.14 5.41 12.05
CA ALA A 353 -0.27 5.56 10.89
C ALA A 353 0.86 6.56 11.17
N THR A 354 0.55 7.72 11.75
CA THR A 354 1.54 8.74 12.15
C THR A 354 2.62 8.14 13.05
N ARG A 355 2.20 7.39 14.08
CA ARG A 355 3.14 6.71 15.00
C ARG A 355 3.93 5.61 14.28
N LEU A 356 3.27 4.79 13.46
CA LEU A 356 3.89 3.66 12.77
C LEU A 356 4.99 4.10 11.80
N PHE A 357 4.75 5.20 11.07
CA PHE A 357 5.68 5.75 10.09
C PHE A 357 6.62 6.83 10.65
N GLY A 358 6.52 7.17 11.93
CA GLY A 358 7.33 8.23 12.53
C GLY A 358 7.09 9.61 11.88
N MET A 359 5.83 9.90 11.50
CA MET A 359 5.44 11.18 10.94
C MET A 359 5.19 12.19 12.06
N LYS A 360 5.32 13.47 11.74
CA LYS A 360 4.94 14.53 12.70
C LYS A 360 3.42 14.60 12.82
N GLU A 361 2.92 14.71 14.04
CA GLU A 361 1.51 15.04 14.28
C GLU A 361 1.23 16.46 13.75
N ALA A 362 0.02 16.67 13.20
CA ALA A 362 -0.38 17.94 12.60
C ALA A 362 -0.71 19.01 13.63
#